data_cfd0077b5d83e23eab253dddc66bd74d
#
_entry.id   cfd0077b5d83e23eab253dddc66bd74d
#
_cell.length_a   1.000
_cell.length_b   1.000
_cell.length_c   1.000
_cell.angle_alpha   90.00
_cell.angle_beta   90.00
_cell.angle_gamma   90.00
#
_symmetry.space_group_name_H-M   'P 1'
#
loop_
_entity.id
_entity.type
_entity.pdbx_description
1 polymer ?
#
loop_
_entity_poly.entity_id
_entity_poly.type
_entity_poly.pdbx_seq_one_letter_code
_entity_poly.pdbx_strand_id
1 'polypeptide(L)'
;MPTSIARRGLESLRRLALGASVSETFARGNALASFGWLTLVVKTLFGANERRARASVARVVAGVLSAAYLVLLCEFVAGSSSASPLASFSSLEGVSRLFRDERVVCAGWLHYLAFDLLIGERLSAIERENGVSRVFTVGVTLPLTFIAGPVGYLWSSACVWLTRRNRR
;
A
#
# COMPACT_ATOMS: atom_id res chain seq x y z
N MET A 1 28.94 -13.78 9.35
CA MET A 1 27.93 -14.85 9.30
C MET A 1 26.93 -14.60 10.40
N PRO A 2 25.64 -14.46 10.16
CA PRO A 2 24.65 -14.31 11.23
C PRO A 2 24.62 -15.60 12.06
N THR A 3 24.64 -15.45 13.38
CA THR A 3 24.66 -16.55 14.34
C THR A 3 23.41 -17.43 14.17
N SER A 4 23.52 -18.74 14.44
CA SER A 4 22.42 -19.72 14.33
C SER A 4 21.16 -19.33 15.13
N ILE A 5 21.32 -18.48 16.14
CA ILE A 5 20.25 -17.91 17.00
C ILE A 5 19.44 -16.87 16.22
N ALA A 6 20.10 -15.98 15.46
CA ALA A 6 19.42 -14.98 14.64
C ALA A 6 18.58 -15.61 13.51
N ARG A 7 19.09 -16.67 12.86
CA ARG A 7 18.33 -17.45 11.87
C ARG A 7 17.09 -18.11 12.49
N ARG A 8 17.23 -18.75 13.65
CA ARG A 8 16.09 -19.39 14.34
C ARG A 8 15.06 -18.37 14.82
N GLY A 9 15.49 -17.20 15.29
CA GLY A 9 14.59 -16.11 15.66
C GLY A 9 13.78 -15.59 14.47
N LEU A 10 14.43 -15.38 13.31
CA LEU A 10 13.76 -14.98 12.06
C LEU A 10 12.78 -16.05 11.55
N GLU A 11 13.19 -17.35 11.60
CA GLU A 11 12.28 -18.45 11.23
C GLU A 11 11.10 -18.60 12.17
N SER A 12 11.26 -18.32 13.46
CA SER A 12 10.16 -18.32 14.43
C SER A 12 9.23 -17.16 14.20
N LEU A 13 9.73 -15.97 13.94
CA LEU A 13 8.95 -14.78 13.53
C LEU A 13 8.26 -15.01 12.18
N ARG A 14 8.92 -15.68 11.24
CA ARG A 14 8.34 -16.11 9.97
C ARG A 14 7.18 -17.08 10.16
N ARG A 15 7.31 -18.08 11.03
CA ARG A 15 6.22 -19.04 11.33
C ARG A 15 5.07 -18.39 12.07
N LEU A 16 5.34 -17.43 12.96
CA LEU A 16 4.32 -16.66 13.69
C LEU A 16 3.63 -15.60 12.82
N ALA A 17 4.39 -14.88 11.99
CA ALA A 17 3.86 -13.77 11.21
C ALA A 17 3.35 -14.20 9.81
N LEU A 18 3.94 -15.21 9.20
CA LEU A 18 3.66 -15.55 7.82
C LEU A 18 3.39 -17.03 7.60
N GLY A 19 3.70 -18.01 8.42
CA GLY A 19 3.41 -19.46 8.23
C GLY A 19 2.96 -19.93 6.82
N ALA A 20 2.96 -19.02 5.88
CA ALA A 20 2.35 -19.00 4.57
C ALA A 20 3.43 -18.96 3.48
N SER A 21 3.20 -19.63 2.39
CA SER A 21 3.98 -19.48 1.17
C SER A 21 3.88 -18.03 0.63
N VAL A 22 4.76 -17.62 -0.29
CA VAL A 22 4.69 -16.30 -0.93
C VAL A 22 3.31 -16.09 -1.58
N SER A 23 2.76 -17.13 -2.21
CA SER A 23 1.43 -17.10 -2.82
C SER A 23 0.29 -16.87 -1.81
N GLU A 24 0.39 -17.49 -0.62
CA GLU A 24 -0.60 -17.25 0.45
C GLU A 24 -0.47 -15.84 1.03
N THR A 25 0.75 -15.33 1.19
CA THR A 25 0.98 -13.95 1.62
C THR A 25 0.39 -12.96 0.63
N PHE A 26 0.57 -13.18 -0.67
CA PHE A 26 -0.03 -12.41 -1.74
C PHE A 26 -1.57 -12.45 -1.68
N ALA A 27 -2.17 -13.64 -1.55
CA ALA A 27 -3.62 -13.80 -1.48
C ALA A 27 -4.23 -13.11 -0.24
N ARG A 28 -3.60 -13.26 0.93
CA ARG A 28 -4.00 -12.59 2.18
C ARG A 28 -3.86 -11.07 2.08
N GLY A 29 -2.77 -10.60 1.46
CA GLY A 29 -2.55 -9.17 1.20
C GLY A 29 -3.66 -8.56 0.34
N ASN A 30 -4.03 -9.23 -0.75
CA ASN A 30 -5.15 -8.81 -1.61
C ASN A 30 -6.49 -8.77 -0.86
N ALA A 31 -6.81 -9.81 -0.08
CA ALA A 31 -8.05 -9.86 0.71
C ALA A 31 -8.10 -8.71 1.73
N LEU A 32 -7.00 -8.48 2.43
CA LEU A 32 -6.87 -7.40 3.42
C LEU A 32 -6.99 -6.02 2.76
N ALA A 33 -6.32 -5.80 1.63
CA ALA A 33 -6.42 -4.57 0.87
C ALA A 33 -7.85 -4.33 0.38
N SER A 34 -8.53 -5.34 -0.17
CA SER A 34 -9.93 -5.27 -0.60
C SER A 34 -10.86 -4.86 0.55
N PHE A 35 -10.65 -5.43 1.74
CA PHE A 35 -11.36 -5.00 2.94
C PHE A 35 -11.08 -3.55 3.30
N GLY A 36 -9.81 -3.11 3.24
CA GLY A 36 -9.42 -1.72 3.46
C GLY A 36 -10.10 -0.75 2.50
N TRP A 37 -10.14 -1.09 1.20
CA TRP A 37 -10.81 -0.30 0.18
C TRP A 37 -12.33 -0.25 0.38
N LEU A 38 -12.98 -1.38 0.70
CA LEU A 38 -14.41 -1.41 0.99
C LEU A 38 -14.75 -0.49 2.17
N THR A 39 -13.98 -0.56 3.25
CA THR A 39 -14.20 0.33 4.42
C THR A 39 -13.96 1.80 4.09
N LEU A 40 -12.99 2.11 3.20
CA LEU A 40 -12.75 3.46 2.72
C LEU A 40 -13.92 3.98 1.89
N VAL A 41 -14.46 3.18 0.98
CA VAL A 41 -15.66 3.52 0.19
C VAL A 41 -16.86 3.81 1.10
N VAL A 42 -17.16 2.91 2.03
CA VAL A 42 -18.27 3.08 2.99
C VAL A 42 -18.07 4.35 3.83
N LYS A 43 -16.86 4.57 4.35
CA LYS A 43 -16.53 5.79 5.11
C LYS A 43 -16.69 7.04 4.26
N THR A 44 -16.30 7.01 2.99
CA THR A 44 -16.38 8.17 2.09
C THR A 44 -17.83 8.52 1.78
N LEU A 45 -18.68 7.52 1.53
CA LEU A 45 -20.10 7.73 1.23
C LEU A 45 -20.93 8.16 2.46
N PHE A 46 -20.77 7.42 3.57
CA PHE A 46 -21.69 7.50 4.70
C PHE A 46 -21.06 8.11 5.96
N GLY A 47 -19.74 8.28 5.98
CA GLY A 47 -19.02 8.80 7.14
C GLY A 47 -19.48 10.23 7.50
N ALA A 48 -19.82 10.45 8.77
CA ALA A 48 -20.02 11.76 9.32
C ALA A 48 -18.73 12.59 9.27
N ASN A 49 -18.84 13.91 9.37
CA ASN A 49 -17.72 14.84 9.28
C ASN A 49 -16.86 14.81 10.57
N GLU A 50 -16.29 13.65 10.88
CA GLU A 50 -15.43 13.48 12.05
C GLU A 50 -14.08 14.15 11.79
N ARG A 51 -13.96 15.42 12.22
CA ARG A 51 -12.66 16.15 12.25
C ARG A 51 -11.62 15.51 13.18
N ARG A 52 -12.03 14.62 14.09
CA ARG A 52 -11.13 13.82 14.94
C ARG A 52 -10.95 12.45 14.33
N ALA A 53 -9.87 12.28 13.59
CA ALA A 53 -9.45 11.02 13.05
C ALA A 53 -9.07 10.02 14.16
N ARG A 54 -10.02 9.20 14.59
CA ARG A 54 -9.69 7.87 15.11
C ARG A 54 -8.95 7.12 14.01
N ALA A 55 -8.04 6.22 14.38
CA ALA A 55 -7.29 5.45 13.40
C ALA A 55 -8.26 4.84 12.38
N SER A 56 -8.15 5.26 11.12
CA SER A 56 -8.99 4.73 10.06
C SER A 56 -8.64 3.28 9.82
N VAL A 57 -9.64 2.42 9.61
CA VAL A 57 -9.42 1.00 9.25
C VAL A 57 -8.47 0.90 8.04
N ALA A 58 -8.62 1.79 7.05
CA ALA A 58 -7.73 1.85 5.90
C ALA A 58 -6.26 2.06 6.30
N ARG A 59 -5.98 2.94 7.28
CA ARG A 59 -4.61 3.16 7.79
C ARG A 59 -4.07 1.96 8.56
N VAL A 60 -4.90 1.30 9.35
CA VAL A 60 -4.50 0.07 10.06
C VAL A 60 -4.17 -1.02 9.05
N VAL A 61 -5.02 -1.22 8.05
CA VAL A 61 -4.79 -2.17 6.95
C VAL A 61 -3.49 -1.84 6.21
N ALA A 62 -3.29 -0.60 5.82
CA ALA A 62 -2.05 -0.16 5.16
C ALA A 62 -0.82 -0.42 6.04
N GLY A 63 -0.92 -0.20 7.36
CA GLY A 63 0.14 -0.53 8.32
C GLY A 63 0.47 -2.02 8.36
N VAL A 64 -0.53 -2.89 8.36
CA VAL A 64 -0.33 -4.36 8.32
C VAL A 64 0.33 -4.78 7.01
N LEU A 65 -0.13 -4.25 5.86
CA LEU A 65 0.47 -4.52 4.56
C LEU A 65 1.94 -4.03 4.51
N SER A 66 2.22 -2.86 5.09
CA SER A 66 3.59 -2.32 5.19
C SER A 66 4.49 -3.17 6.07
N ALA A 67 3.96 -3.74 7.17
CA ALA A 67 4.72 -4.67 8.01
C ALA A 67 5.04 -5.97 7.26
N ALA A 68 4.08 -6.52 6.52
CA ALA A 68 4.30 -7.70 5.69
C ALA A 68 5.32 -7.43 4.56
N TYR A 69 5.26 -6.27 3.92
CA TYR A 69 6.28 -5.80 2.97
C TYR A 69 7.68 -5.80 3.60
N LEU A 70 7.81 -5.20 4.79
CA LEU A 70 9.09 -5.12 5.49
C LEU A 70 9.67 -6.52 5.80
N VAL A 71 8.83 -7.47 6.22
CA VAL A 71 9.26 -8.85 6.49
C VAL A 71 9.80 -9.50 5.23
N LEU A 72 9.08 -9.42 4.09
CA LEU A 72 9.53 -9.98 2.82
C LEU A 72 10.85 -9.33 2.34
N LEU A 73 10.98 -8.03 2.52
CA LEU A 73 12.22 -7.32 2.18
C LEU A 73 13.40 -7.77 3.04
N CYS A 74 13.19 -7.93 4.36
CA CYS A 74 14.21 -8.44 5.26
C CYS A 74 14.62 -9.88 4.91
N GLU A 75 13.66 -10.75 4.58
CA GLU A 75 13.93 -12.12 4.13
C GLU A 75 14.73 -12.15 2.82
N PHE A 76 14.38 -11.29 1.87
CA PHE A 76 15.13 -11.16 0.62
C PHE A 76 16.57 -10.73 0.89
N VAL A 77 16.79 -9.68 1.67
CA VAL A 77 18.14 -9.18 2.00
C VAL A 77 18.95 -10.23 2.77
N ALA A 78 18.35 -10.92 3.74
CA ALA A 78 19.02 -11.96 4.52
C ALA A 78 19.36 -13.22 3.69
N GLY A 79 18.57 -13.51 2.65
CA GLY A 79 18.79 -14.63 1.73
C GLY A 79 19.70 -14.31 0.55
N SER A 80 19.99 -13.04 0.31
CA SER A 80 20.84 -12.60 -0.81
C SER A 80 22.32 -12.94 -0.54
N SER A 81 22.93 -13.66 -1.46
CA SER A 81 24.39 -13.90 -1.47
C SER A 81 25.18 -12.72 -2.06
N SER A 82 24.50 -11.74 -2.62
CA SER A 82 25.09 -10.55 -3.25
C SER A 82 25.58 -9.54 -2.21
N ALA A 83 26.78 -9.01 -2.43
CA ALA A 83 27.41 -8.04 -1.52
C ALA A 83 26.64 -6.73 -1.33
N SER A 84 25.74 -6.36 -2.24
CA SER A 84 24.89 -5.19 -2.12
C SER A 84 23.60 -5.33 -2.95
N PRO A 85 22.49 -5.82 -2.36
CA PRO A 85 21.19 -5.82 -3.03
C PRO A 85 20.73 -4.44 -3.47
N LEU A 86 21.13 -3.39 -2.72
CA LEU A 86 20.81 -1.99 -3.00
C LEU A 86 21.46 -1.47 -4.29
N ALA A 87 22.63 -1.97 -4.68
CA ALA A 87 23.28 -1.60 -5.93
C ALA A 87 22.45 -1.99 -7.17
N SER A 88 21.55 -2.96 -7.02
CA SER A 88 20.66 -3.38 -8.10
C SER A 88 19.62 -2.33 -8.49
N PHE A 89 19.32 -1.39 -7.61
CA PHE A 89 18.38 -0.28 -7.90
C PHE A 89 19.00 0.83 -8.76
N SER A 90 20.32 0.81 -9.02
CA SER A 90 20.99 1.85 -9.81
C SER A 90 20.82 1.69 -11.33
N SER A 91 20.27 0.59 -11.80
CA SER A 91 20.06 0.33 -13.23
C SER A 91 18.75 -0.43 -13.49
N LEU A 92 18.13 -0.18 -14.66
CA LEU A 92 16.92 -0.88 -15.09
C LEU A 92 17.13 -2.40 -15.14
N GLU A 93 18.29 -2.84 -15.62
CA GLU A 93 18.65 -4.27 -15.66
C GLU A 93 18.76 -4.88 -14.27
N GLY A 94 19.34 -4.14 -13.31
CA GLY A 94 19.40 -4.53 -11.91
C GLY A 94 18.02 -4.70 -11.31
N VAL A 95 17.13 -3.71 -11.49
CA VAL A 95 15.73 -3.77 -11.05
C VAL A 95 15.02 -4.96 -11.71
N SER A 96 15.16 -5.16 -13.02
CA SER A 96 14.55 -6.29 -13.74
C SER A 96 15.02 -7.65 -13.20
N ARG A 97 16.27 -7.77 -12.77
CA ARG A 97 16.78 -8.99 -12.11
C ARG A 97 16.16 -9.19 -10.74
N LEU A 98 15.99 -8.13 -9.93
CA LEU A 98 15.33 -8.21 -8.62
C LEU A 98 13.89 -8.73 -8.75
N PHE A 99 13.15 -8.25 -9.74
CA PHE A 99 11.75 -8.66 -9.98
C PHE A 99 11.60 -10.07 -10.57
N ARG A 100 12.68 -10.84 -10.74
CA ARG A 100 12.61 -12.30 -11.00
C ARG A 100 12.41 -13.13 -9.73
N ASP A 101 12.66 -12.56 -8.55
CA ASP A 101 12.39 -13.22 -7.26
C ASP A 101 10.94 -12.96 -6.85
N GLU A 102 10.16 -14.02 -6.67
CA GLU A 102 8.74 -13.92 -6.31
C GLU A 102 8.52 -13.16 -4.99
N ARG A 103 9.47 -13.20 -4.06
CA ARG A 103 9.40 -12.44 -2.79
C ARG A 103 9.47 -10.95 -3.06
N VAL A 104 10.35 -10.52 -3.98
CA VAL A 104 10.47 -9.11 -4.38
C VAL A 104 9.21 -8.65 -5.11
N VAL A 105 8.65 -9.49 -5.98
CA VAL A 105 7.37 -9.20 -6.66
C VAL A 105 6.26 -9.05 -5.63
N CYS A 106 6.12 -10.00 -4.69
CA CYS A 106 5.10 -9.95 -3.63
C CYS A 106 5.30 -8.72 -2.74
N ALA A 107 6.53 -8.41 -2.34
CA ALA A 107 6.84 -7.21 -1.56
C ALA A 107 6.44 -5.94 -2.32
N GLY A 108 6.83 -5.81 -3.60
CA GLY A 108 6.44 -4.68 -4.45
C GLY A 108 4.92 -4.54 -4.58
N TRP A 109 4.21 -5.65 -4.68
CA TRP A 109 2.75 -5.66 -4.71
C TRP A 109 2.12 -5.17 -3.41
N LEU A 110 2.58 -5.66 -2.25
CA LEU A 110 2.10 -5.21 -0.94
C LEU A 110 2.41 -3.72 -0.70
N HIS A 111 3.57 -3.24 -1.16
CA HIS A 111 3.92 -1.82 -1.13
C HIS A 111 2.90 -0.99 -1.93
N TYR A 112 2.60 -1.40 -3.17
CA TYR A 112 1.60 -0.78 -4.03
C TYR A 112 0.23 -0.72 -3.34
N LEU A 113 -0.28 -1.86 -2.84
CA LEU A 113 -1.58 -1.93 -2.17
C LEU A 113 -1.67 -1.03 -0.93
N ALA A 114 -0.60 -0.98 -0.12
CA ALA A 114 -0.54 -0.16 1.09
C ALA A 114 -0.56 1.34 0.75
N PHE A 115 0.29 1.75 -0.19
CA PHE A 115 0.41 3.16 -0.55
C PHE A 115 -0.81 3.69 -1.28
N ASP A 116 -1.37 2.93 -2.21
CA ASP A 116 -2.57 3.37 -2.92
C ASP A 116 -3.78 3.51 -1.98
N LEU A 117 -3.90 2.63 -0.97
CA LEU A 117 -4.93 2.75 0.05
C LEU A 117 -4.74 4.02 0.91
N LEU A 118 -3.50 4.35 1.30
CA LEU A 118 -3.18 5.58 2.04
C LEU A 118 -3.46 6.82 1.20
N ILE A 119 -3.07 6.80 -0.07
CA ILE A 119 -3.32 7.90 -1.02
C ILE A 119 -4.83 8.06 -1.22
N GLY A 120 -5.57 6.97 -1.46
CA GLY A 120 -7.03 7.00 -1.61
C GLY A 120 -7.73 7.64 -0.39
N GLU A 121 -7.31 7.28 0.82
CA GLU A 121 -7.82 7.90 2.04
C GLU A 121 -7.51 9.40 2.08
N ARG A 122 -6.28 9.79 1.73
CA ARG A 122 -5.87 11.19 1.72
C ARG A 122 -6.63 12.01 0.68
N LEU A 123 -6.77 11.49 -0.54
CA LEU A 123 -7.48 12.16 -1.62
C LEU A 123 -8.96 12.34 -1.27
N SER A 124 -9.63 11.31 -0.74
CA SER A 124 -11.04 11.40 -0.32
C SER A 124 -11.25 12.47 0.78
N ALA A 125 -10.29 12.64 1.67
CA ALA A 125 -10.33 13.69 2.68
C ALA A 125 -10.17 15.09 2.05
N ILE A 126 -9.17 15.28 1.18
CA ILE A 126 -8.91 16.55 0.49
C ILE A 126 -10.09 16.95 -0.39
N GLU A 127 -10.66 16.03 -1.16
CA GLU A 127 -11.80 16.28 -2.02
C GLU A 127 -13.02 16.72 -1.22
N ARG A 128 -13.31 16.04 -0.11
CA ARG A 128 -14.38 16.39 0.81
C ARG A 128 -14.20 17.80 1.40
N GLU A 129 -12.99 18.15 1.85
CA GLU A 129 -12.67 19.48 2.40
C GLU A 129 -12.86 20.58 1.35
N ASN A 130 -12.68 20.27 0.08
CA ASN A 130 -12.85 21.20 -1.03
C ASN A 130 -14.26 21.13 -1.67
N GLY A 131 -15.18 20.33 -1.12
CA GLY A 131 -16.57 20.25 -1.56
C GLY A 131 -16.79 19.48 -2.84
N VAL A 132 -15.87 18.59 -3.20
CA VAL A 132 -16.10 17.59 -4.26
C VAL A 132 -17.16 16.60 -3.78
N SER A 133 -18.05 16.17 -4.68
CA SER A 133 -19.12 15.23 -4.37
C SER A 133 -18.56 13.88 -3.92
N ARG A 134 -19.09 13.33 -2.83
CA ARG A 134 -18.71 11.99 -2.32
C ARG A 134 -18.95 10.88 -3.35
N VAL A 135 -20.05 10.97 -4.09
CA VAL A 135 -20.38 10.02 -5.16
C VAL A 135 -19.33 10.07 -6.26
N PHE A 136 -18.88 11.27 -6.61
CA PHE A 136 -17.83 11.45 -7.60
C PHE A 136 -16.46 10.92 -7.11
N THR A 137 -16.11 11.20 -5.85
CA THR A 137 -14.90 10.64 -5.22
C THR A 137 -14.90 9.11 -5.29
N VAL A 138 -16.01 8.48 -4.90
CA VAL A 138 -16.12 7.01 -4.89
C VAL A 138 -16.23 6.42 -6.29
N GLY A 139 -16.94 7.08 -7.20
CA GLY A 139 -17.16 6.58 -8.56
C GLY A 139 -15.98 6.78 -9.51
N VAL A 140 -15.10 7.74 -9.25
CA VAL A 140 -14.01 8.08 -10.17
C VAL A 140 -12.66 8.09 -9.45
N THR A 141 -12.47 8.92 -8.43
CA THR A 141 -11.15 9.12 -7.81
C THR A 141 -10.63 7.86 -7.16
N LEU A 142 -11.44 7.17 -6.35
CA LEU A 142 -11.01 5.95 -5.66
C LEU A 142 -10.73 4.79 -6.63
N PRO A 143 -11.56 4.49 -7.66
CA PRO A 143 -11.24 3.50 -8.67
C PRO A 143 -9.96 3.81 -9.45
N LEU A 144 -9.76 5.07 -9.87
CA LEU A 144 -8.52 5.47 -10.54
C LEU A 144 -7.30 5.29 -9.64
N THR A 145 -7.43 5.62 -8.34
CA THR A 145 -6.34 5.44 -7.37
C THR A 145 -6.07 3.96 -7.12
N PHE A 146 -7.11 3.13 -7.08
CA PHE A 146 -6.98 1.67 -6.88
C PHE A 146 -6.28 0.98 -8.06
N ILE A 147 -6.52 1.43 -9.29
CA ILE A 147 -5.94 0.82 -10.50
C ILE A 147 -4.58 1.42 -10.83
N ALA A 148 -4.43 2.73 -10.63
CA ALA A 148 -3.25 3.49 -11.00
C ALA A 148 -3.12 4.72 -10.08
N GLY A 149 -2.53 4.54 -8.89
CA GLY A 149 -2.40 5.56 -7.85
C GLY A 149 -1.99 6.95 -8.35
N PRO A 150 -0.91 7.07 -9.16
CA PRO A 150 -0.49 8.36 -9.72
C PRO A 150 -1.56 9.04 -10.59
N VAL A 151 -2.38 8.27 -11.34
CA VAL A 151 -3.47 8.82 -12.16
C VAL A 151 -4.59 9.34 -11.27
N GLY A 152 -4.97 8.58 -10.23
CA GLY A 152 -5.94 9.03 -9.23
C GLY A 152 -5.50 10.33 -8.53
N TYR A 153 -4.23 10.44 -8.19
CA TYR A 153 -3.66 11.65 -7.60
C TYR A 153 -3.75 12.86 -8.53
N LEU A 154 -3.35 12.72 -9.80
CA LEU A 154 -3.43 13.81 -10.80
C LEU A 154 -4.87 14.24 -11.03
N TRP A 155 -5.77 13.28 -11.17
CA TRP A 155 -7.20 13.52 -11.32
C TRP A 155 -7.78 14.33 -10.15
N SER A 156 -7.58 13.86 -8.93
CA SER A 156 -8.04 14.53 -7.71
C SER A 156 -7.49 15.95 -7.59
N SER A 157 -6.20 16.13 -7.91
CA SER A 157 -5.56 17.44 -7.90
C SER A 157 -6.22 18.42 -8.88
N ALA A 158 -6.55 17.95 -10.09
CA ALA A 158 -7.28 18.74 -11.09
C ALA A 158 -8.69 19.10 -10.62
N CYS A 159 -9.44 18.14 -10.07
CA CYS A 159 -10.78 18.36 -9.53
C CYS A 159 -10.78 19.40 -8.41
N VAL A 160 -9.87 19.31 -7.47
CA VAL A 160 -9.74 20.26 -6.35
C VAL A 160 -9.38 21.64 -6.88
N TRP A 161 -8.46 21.74 -7.84
CA TRP A 161 -8.08 23.02 -8.44
C TRP A 161 -9.26 23.71 -9.15
N LEU A 162 -10.02 22.96 -9.95
CA LEU A 162 -11.22 23.45 -10.64
C LEU A 162 -12.29 23.94 -9.65
N THR A 163 -12.54 23.16 -8.60
CA THR A 163 -13.54 23.52 -7.58
C THR A 163 -13.15 24.79 -6.83
N ARG A 164 -11.87 24.97 -6.52
CA ARG A 164 -11.37 26.20 -5.88
C ARG A 164 -11.47 27.41 -6.80
N ARG A 165 -11.18 27.24 -8.09
CA ARG A 165 -11.28 28.31 -9.08
C ARG A 165 -12.70 28.84 -9.25
N ASN A 166 -13.68 27.93 -9.26
CA ASN A 166 -15.09 28.29 -9.43
C ASN A 166 -15.73 28.94 -8.17
N ARG A 167 -15.03 28.94 -7.04
CA ARG A 167 -15.48 29.57 -5.79
C ARG A 167 -14.92 30.98 -5.57
N ARG A 168 -14.01 31.41 -6.41
CA ARG A 168 -13.46 32.78 -6.43
C ARG A 168 -14.22 33.66 -7.40
#